data_904eaf8dad94e7bbd5c42fb5cdecc357
#
_entry.id   904eaf8dad94e7bbd5c42fb5cdecc357
#
_cell.length_a   1.000
_cell.length_b   1.000
_cell.length_c   1.000
_cell.angle_alpha   90.00
_cell.angle_beta   90.00
_cell.angle_gamma   90.00
#
_symmetry.space_group_name_H-M   'P 1'
#
loop_
_entity.id
_entity.type
_entity.pdbx_description
1 polymer ?
#
loop_
_entity_poly.entity_id
_entity_poly.type
_entity_poly.pdbx_seq_one_letter_code
_entity_poly.pdbx_strand_id
1 'polypeptide(L)'
;MKLNKKKIKIISVVGTRPEIIRLSRIFSVLDKYCEHVLVHTGQNYDYELNQIFFDDLKIRKPDFFLNISKNSKSVANTIGNLITAVDELFDKVQPDAILVLGDTNSCLSVIPAKRRKIPIFHMEAGNRCFDQRVPEEINRKIIDHVADIHLPYSSIAREYLLKEGINADQIIKIGSPMFEVLNYYLPKIKKSKITSKLKLKKNNYFVVSVHREENIDSNVNFNKIVQIINMVAENYKLPVIISTHPRTQKKLNLQKIKFHSKVNFIKPLGFCDYVNLQMHAKTVLSDSGTITEESSILNFPALNIRETHERPEGMEEGAVMMVGLEVTRVFKGLDILKNQSKEKKRMINIVEDYNVPNVSEKVLRIIHSYIDYVNRLVWKKFS
;
A
#
# COMPACT_ATOMS: atom_id res chain seq x y z
N MET A 1 21.19 26.50 31.47
CA MET A 1 21.32 26.37 30.02
C MET A 1 19.93 25.98 29.46
N LYS A 2 19.20 26.89 28.78
CA LYS A 2 17.92 26.52 28.12
C LYS A 2 18.28 25.67 26.88
N LEU A 3 18.05 24.35 26.96
CA LEU A 3 18.16 23.46 25.80
C LEU A 3 17.28 24.03 24.68
N ASN A 4 17.91 24.33 23.57
CA ASN A 4 17.22 24.82 22.38
C ASN A 4 16.28 23.67 21.87
N LYS A 5 14.99 23.80 22.18
CA LYS A 5 13.98 22.74 21.88
C LYS A 5 13.54 22.76 20.42
N LYS A 6 14.48 22.96 19.47
CA LYS A 6 14.11 22.87 18.05
C LYS A 6 13.74 21.42 17.74
N LYS A 7 12.50 21.22 17.28
CA LYS A 7 12.04 19.90 16.83
C LYS A 7 12.78 19.51 15.56
N ILE A 8 13.06 18.22 15.41
CA ILE A 8 13.59 17.65 14.16
C ILE A 8 12.56 17.86 13.06
N LYS A 9 12.99 18.35 11.91
CA LYS A 9 12.14 18.60 10.74
C LYS A 9 12.17 17.42 9.79
N ILE A 10 11.03 16.78 9.59
CA ILE A 10 10.88 15.57 8.76
C ILE A 10 9.91 15.83 7.62
N ILE A 11 10.35 15.53 6.39
CA ILE A 11 9.46 15.48 5.23
C ILE A 11 8.97 14.04 5.04
N SER A 12 7.65 13.85 4.93
CA SER A 12 7.05 12.61 4.41
C SER A 12 6.50 12.86 3.01
N VAL A 13 6.90 12.05 2.03
CA VAL A 13 6.45 12.17 0.64
C VAL A 13 5.48 11.03 0.31
N VAL A 14 4.31 11.39 -0.23
CA VAL A 14 3.27 10.45 -0.68
C VAL A 14 2.70 10.86 -2.02
N GLY A 15 2.18 9.92 -2.77
CA GLY A 15 1.54 10.19 -4.07
C GLY A 15 0.36 9.27 -4.35
N THR A 16 0.17 8.21 -3.55
CA THR A 16 -0.82 7.19 -3.79
C THR A 16 -1.59 6.80 -2.53
N ARG A 17 -2.75 6.20 -2.73
CA ARG A 17 -3.62 5.70 -1.66
C ARG A 17 -2.93 4.75 -0.67
N PRO A 18 -2.18 3.71 -1.09
CA PRO A 18 -1.52 2.82 -0.14
C PRO A 18 -0.56 3.53 0.80
N GLU A 19 0.20 4.50 0.32
CA GLU A 19 1.12 5.30 1.15
C GLU A 19 0.35 6.09 2.21
N ILE A 20 -0.74 6.77 1.83
CA ILE A 20 -1.57 7.56 2.73
C ILE A 20 -2.15 6.68 3.85
N ILE A 21 -2.69 5.50 3.49
CA ILE A 21 -3.28 4.57 4.46
C ILE A 21 -2.22 4.07 5.44
N ARG A 22 -1.11 3.54 4.92
CA ARG A 22 -0.05 2.91 5.73
C ARG A 22 0.67 3.89 6.64
N LEU A 23 0.88 5.12 6.16
CA LEU A 23 1.54 6.17 6.95
C LEU A 23 0.58 6.92 7.88
N SER A 24 -0.73 6.71 7.85
CA SER A 24 -1.72 7.47 8.59
C SER A 24 -1.43 7.57 10.10
N ARG A 25 -0.98 6.49 10.73
CA ARG A 25 -0.63 6.49 12.15
C ARG A 25 0.73 7.12 12.41
N ILE A 26 1.67 6.93 11.49
CA ILE A 26 3.00 7.52 11.54
C ILE A 26 2.91 9.05 11.43
N PHE A 27 2.07 9.58 10.52
CA PHE A 27 1.82 11.03 10.43
C PHE A 27 1.35 11.60 11.76
N SER A 28 0.42 10.94 12.43
CA SER A 28 -0.10 11.38 13.73
C SER A 28 0.98 11.49 14.80
N VAL A 29 1.94 10.57 14.80
CA VAL A 29 3.07 10.57 15.74
C VAL A 29 4.11 11.62 15.35
N LEU A 30 4.45 11.75 14.06
CA LEU A 30 5.38 12.77 13.56
C LEU A 30 4.84 14.18 13.78
N ASP A 31 3.56 14.44 13.53
CA ASP A 31 2.89 15.73 13.78
C ASP A 31 3.00 16.14 15.27
N LYS A 32 2.94 15.16 16.18
CA LYS A 32 3.03 15.43 17.62
C LYS A 32 4.46 15.78 18.08
N TYR A 33 5.44 15.03 17.60
CA TYR A 33 6.79 15.07 18.16
C TYR A 33 7.83 15.80 17.29
N CYS A 34 7.58 15.98 15.99
CA CYS A 34 8.49 16.59 15.03
C CYS A 34 7.90 17.89 14.43
N GLU A 35 8.70 18.65 13.70
CA GLU A 35 8.24 19.60 12.70
C GLU A 35 7.99 18.80 11.42
N HIS A 36 6.77 18.24 11.29
CA HIS A 36 6.43 17.32 10.21
C HIS A 36 5.84 18.07 9.02
N VAL A 37 6.46 17.90 7.86
CA VAL A 37 6.02 18.45 6.56
C VAL A 37 5.51 17.29 5.70
N LEU A 38 4.20 17.28 5.42
CA LEU A 38 3.56 16.30 4.58
C LEU A 38 3.47 16.82 3.14
N VAL A 39 4.07 16.09 2.22
CA VAL A 39 4.14 16.43 0.79
C VAL A 39 3.38 15.41 -0.02
N HIS A 40 2.40 15.87 -0.80
CA HIS A 40 1.71 15.04 -1.78
C HIS A 40 2.20 15.37 -3.18
N THR A 41 2.70 14.38 -3.91
CA THR A 41 3.29 14.59 -5.24
C THR A 41 2.27 14.92 -6.32
N GLY A 42 0.99 14.52 -6.13
CA GLY A 42 -0.03 14.67 -7.17
C GLY A 42 0.07 13.59 -8.26
N GLN A 43 0.64 12.43 -7.95
CA GLN A 43 0.72 11.33 -8.91
C GLN A 43 -0.67 10.87 -9.38
N ASN A 44 -1.68 10.88 -8.49
CA ASN A 44 -3.07 10.63 -8.82
C ASN A 44 -3.89 11.93 -8.65
N TYR A 45 -4.72 12.28 -9.65
CA TYR A 45 -5.51 13.53 -9.67
C TYR A 45 -6.92 13.40 -9.13
N ASP A 46 -7.52 12.20 -9.19
CA ASP A 46 -8.94 12.03 -8.85
C ASP A 46 -9.19 12.21 -7.35
N TYR A 47 -10.22 13.01 -7.01
CA TYR A 47 -10.65 13.20 -5.63
C TYR A 47 -10.94 11.87 -4.93
N GLU A 48 -11.63 10.96 -5.60
CA GLU A 48 -11.97 9.62 -5.08
C GLU A 48 -10.74 8.75 -4.80
N LEU A 49 -9.58 9.10 -5.38
CA LEU A 49 -8.32 8.38 -5.18
C LEU A 49 -7.40 9.02 -4.14
N ASN A 50 -7.68 10.25 -3.70
CA ASN A 50 -6.83 11.00 -2.80
C ASN A 50 -7.58 11.58 -1.59
N GLN A 51 -8.40 12.62 -1.82
CA GLN A 51 -9.01 13.40 -0.74
C GLN A 51 -9.92 12.55 0.15
N ILE A 52 -10.64 11.59 -0.43
CA ILE A 52 -11.51 10.67 0.34
C ILE A 52 -10.76 9.92 1.45
N PHE A 53 -9.47 9.62 1.26
CA PHE A 53 -8.67 8.93 2.26
C PHE A 53 -8.19 9.86 3.36
N PHE A 54 -7.83 11.10 3.04
CA PHE A 54 -7.52 12.12 4.05
C PHE A 54 -8.72 12.38 4.97
N ASP A 55 -9.91 12.52 4.39
CA ASP A 55 -11.13 12.75 5.13
C ASP A 55 -11.56 11.53 5.96
N ASP A 56 -11.51 10.33 5.36
CA ASP A 56 -11.90 9.09 6.02
C ASP A 56 -10.96 8.71 7.17
N LEU A 57 -9.65 8.90 6.98
CA LEU A 57 -8.64 8.62 8.00
C LEU A 57 -8.38 9.80 8.94
N LYS A 58 -9.06 10.94 8.74
CA LYS A 58 -8.85 12.17 9.52
C LYS A 58 -7.38 12.61 9.54
N ILE A 59 -6.72 12.51 8.41
CA ILE A 59 -5.37 13.02 8.21
C ILE A 59 -5.47 14.49 7.82
N ARG A 60 -4.57 15.34 8.35
CA ARG A 60 -4.50 16.74 7.95
C ARG A 60 -4.15 16.89 6.46
N LYS A 61 -4.50 18.01 5.87
CA LYS A 61 -4.11 18.30 4.49
C LYS A 61 -2.58 18.33 4.36
N PRO A 62 -2.05 17.92 3.19
CA PRO A 62 -0.63 18.10 2.89
C PRO A 62 -0.23 19.58 2.95
N ASP A 63 0.98 19.84 3.45
CA ASP A 63 1.54 21.19 3.45
C ASP A 63 1.90 21.64 2.03
N PHE A 64 2.29 20.69 1.17
CA PHE A 64 2.61 20.92 -0.23
C PHE A 64 1.94 19.88 -1.13
N PHE A 65 1.43 20.38 -2.27
CA PHE A 65 0.87 19.55 -3.33
C PHE A 65 1.60 19.89 -4.65
N LEU A 66 2.45 18.97 -5.15
CA LEU A 66 3.42 19.26 -6.20
C LEU A 66 2.85 19.18 -7.64
N ASN A 67 1.72 18.49 -7.84
CA ASN A 67 1.06 18.35 -9.17
C ASN A 67 1.97 17.78 -10.28
N ILE A 68 2.88 16.85 -9.96
CA ILE A 68 3.91 16.35 -10.88
C ILE A 68 3.37 15.72 -12.16
N SER A 69 2.17 15.15 -12.13
CA SER A 69 1.54 14.51 -13.28
C SER A 69 0.79 15.50 -14.19
N LYS A 70 0.60 16.76 -13.74
CA LYS A 70 -0.06 17.79 -14.56
C LYS A 70 0.79 18.08 -15.77
N ASN A 71 0.21 17.95 -16.97
CA ASN A 71 0.88 18.15 -18.25
C ASN A 71 2.02 17.15 -18.57
N SER A 72 2.15 16.06 -17.80
CA SER A 72 3.14 15.02 -18.09
C SER A 72 2.75 14.23 -19.34
N LYS A 73 3.71 14.08 -20.26
CA LYS A 73 3.53 13.36 -21.54
C LYS A 73 3.99 11.89 -21.44
N SER A 74 4.76 11.55 -20.42
CA SER A 74 5.30 10.20 -20.20
C SER A 74 5.62 9.95 -18.73
N VAL A 75 5.86 8.70 -18.36
CA VAL A 75 6.33 8.33 -17.02
C VAL A 75 7.68 9.00 -16.71
N ALA A 76 8.61 8.99 -17.68
CA ALA A 76 9.91 9.65 -17.51
C ALA A 76 9.77 11.17 -17.27
N ASN A 77 8.83 11.82 -17.96
CA ASN A 77 8.56 13.24 -17.72
C ASN A 77 7.98 13.48 -16.31
N THR A 78 7.08 12.59 -15.82
CA THR A 78 6.55 12.65 -14.45
C THR A 78 7.66 12.52 -13.41
N ILE A 79 8.59 11.58 -13.62
CA ILE A 79 9.74 11.37 -12.73
C ILE A 79 10.66 12.59 -12.76
N GLY A 80 10.96 13.15 -13.93
CA GLY A 80 11.76 14.38 -14.04
C GLY A 80 11.13 15.56 -13.30
N ASN A 81 9.82 15.77 -13.47
CA ASN A 81 9.06 16.80 -12.76
C ASN A 81 9.11 16.61 -11.24
N LEU A 82 8.99 15.34 -10.76
CA LEU A 82 9.12 15.02 -9.35
C LEU A 82 10.48 15.43 -8.79
N ILE A 83 11.55 14.99 -9.45
CA ILE A 83 12.93 15.25 -9.00
C ILE A 83 13.17 16.75 -8.87
N THR A 84 12.79 17.53 -9.90
CA THR A 84 12.94 18.98 -9.90
C THR A 84 12.12 19.66 -8.80
N ALA A 85 10.83 19.32 -8.72
CA ALA A 85 9.93 19.96 -7.74
C ALA A 85 10.30 19.65 -6.29
N VAL A 86 10.77 18.42 -6.03
CA VAL A 86 11.22 18.04 -4.67
C VAL A 86 12.57 18.69 -4.35
N ASP A 87 13.48 18.82 -5.32
CA ASP A 87 14.75 19.50 -5.11
C ASP A 87 14.55 20.96 -4.72
N GLU A 88 13.68 21.69 -5.44
CA GLU A 88 13.30 23.07 -5.10
C GLU A 88 12.60 23.16 -3.73
N LEU A 89 11.80 22.15 -3.35
CA LEU A 89 11.15 22.11 -2.06
C LEU A 89 12.16 21.94 -0.93
N PHE A 90 13.21 21.15 -1.10
CA PHE A 90 14.25 20.99 -0.10
C PHE A 90 14.99 22.30 0.19
N ASP A 91 15.17 23.18 -0.78
CA ASP A 91 15.74 24.52 -0.55
C ASP A 91 14.85 25.37 0.35
N LYS A 92 13.53 25.26 0.19
CA LYS A 92 12.57 26.04 0.98
C LYS A 92 12.41 25.50 2.41
N VAL A 93 12.39 24.16 2.54
CA VAL A 93 12.02 23.49 3.81
C VAL A 93 13.25 23.20 4.66
N GLN A 94 14.40 22.88 4.07
CA GLN A 94 15.64 22.49 4.77
C GLN A 94 15.38 21.39 5.82
N PRO A 95 14.96 20.17 5.40
CA PRO A 95 14.61 19.11 6.32
C PRO A 95 15.85 18.42 6.92
N ASP A 96 15.70 17.89 8.14
CA ASP A 96 16.72 17.07 8.79
C ASP A 96 16.68 15.61 8.28
N ALA A 97 15.51 15.15 7.77
CA ALA A 97 15.35 13.82 7.19
C ALA A 97 14.15 13.75 6.25
N ILE A 98 14.15 12.73 5.38
CA ILE A 98 13.00 12.35 4.54
C ILE A 98 12.55 10.92 4.87
N LEU A 99 11.23 10.71 4.94
CA LEU A 99 10.59 9.42 5.06
C LEU A 99 9.80 9.12 3.79
N VAL A 100 10.08 7.98 3.17
CA VAL A 100 9.34 7.44 2.03
C VAL A 100 8.84 6.03 2.33
N LEU A 101 7.78 5.61 1.62
CA LEU A 101 7.21 4.28 1.78
C LEU A 101 6.98 3.61 0.43
N GLY A 102 7.52 2.41 0.27
CA GLY A 102 7.27 1.55 -0.89
C GLY A 102 8.07 1.95 -2.12
N ASP A 103 7.44 1.86 -3.27
CA ASP A 103 8.10 1.75 -4.56
C ASP A 103 7.43 2.58 -5.68
N THR A 104 6.53 3.49 -5.32
CA THR A 104 5.90 4.37 -6.30
C THR A 104 6.90 5.37 -6.89
N ASN A 105 6.54 5.99 -8.00
CA ASN A 105 7.40 7.04 -8.56
C ASN A 105 7.66 8.18 -7.56
N SER A 106 6.73 8.45 -6.63
CA SER A 106 6.90 9.45 -5.57
C SER A 106 8.11 9.19 -4.67
N CYS A 107 8.45 7.91 -4.48
CA CYS A 107 9.60 7.52 -3.66
C CYS A 107 10.95 7.82 -4.34
N LEU A 108 10.99 8.08 -5.65
CA LEU A 108 12.20 8.55 -6.34
C LEU A 108 12.65 9.96 -5.88
N SER A 109 11.87 10.63 -5.03
CA SER A 109 12.29 11.80 -4.25
C SER A 109 13.54 11.56 -3.39
N VAL A 110 13.93 10.30 -3.17
CA VAL A 110 15.19 9.94 -2.52
C VAL A 110 16.43 10.37 -3.33
N ILE A 111 16.33 10.52 -4.65
CA ILE A 111 17.45 10.92 -5.51
C ILE A 111 17.94 12.34 -5.18
N PRO A 112 17.10 13.39 -5.24
CA PRO A 112 17.53 14.74 -4.82
C PRO A 112 17.87 14.79 -3.32
N ALA A 113 17.18 14.03 -2.45
CA ALA A 113 17.53 13.97 -1.03
C ALA A 113 18.96 13.48 -0.81
N LYS A 114 19.35 12.40 -1.51
CA LYS A 114 20.73 11.86 -1.45
C LYS A 114 21.76 12.88 -1.93
N ARG A 115 21.48 13.56 -3.03
CA ARG A 115 22.37 14.61 -3.58
C ARG A 115 22.56 15.76 -2.59
N ARG A 116 21.55 16.10 -1.82
CA ARG A 116 21.57 17.15 -0.78
C ARG A 116 22.06 16.66 0.59
N LYS A 117 22.49 15.41 0.69
CA LYS A 117 22.97 14.79 1.95
C LYS A 117 21.93 14.88 3.07
N ILE A 118 20.63 14.68 2.72
CA ILE A 118 19.53 14.58 3.65
C ILE A 118 19.37 13.09 4.01
N PRO A 119 19.39 12.70 5.30
CA PRO A 119 19.14 11.33 5.74
C PRO A 119 17.83 10.76 5.22
N ILE A 120 17.86 9.55 4.63
CA ILE A 120 16.74 8.92 3.96
C ILE A 120 16.32 7.66 4.71
N PHE A 121 15.05 7.63 5.13
CA PHE A 121 14.40 6.48 5.75
C PHE A 121 13.39 5.86 4.78
N HIS A 122 13.60 4.60 4.42
CA HIS A 122 12.74 3.89 3.47
C HIS A 122 11.95 2.78 4.16
N MET A 123 10.64 2.95 4.30
CA MET A 123 9.71 1.94 4.78
C MET A 123 9.29 1.02 3.64
N GLU A 124 8.94 -0.21 3.96
CA GLU A 124 8.64 -1.28 3.00
C GLU A 124 9.86 -1.66 2.13
N ALA A 125 11.06 -1.39 2.63
CA ALA A 125 12.31 -1.72 1.97
C ALA A 125 12.50 -3.24 1.82
N GLY A 126 13.18 -3.64 0.76
CA GLY A 126 13.54 -5.04 0.52
C GLY A 126 12.44 -5.91 -0.08
N ASN A 127 11.26 -5.37 -0.39
CA ASN A 127 10.26 -6.13 -1.12
C ASN A 127 10.76 -6.48 -2.53
N ARG A 128 10.52 -7.73 -2.96
CA ARG A 128 10.85 -8.20 -4.31
C ARG A 128 9.73 -9.10 -4.84
N CYS A 129 9.39 -8.96 -6.11
CA CYS A 129 8.53 -9.91 -6.82
C CYS A 129 9.30 -10.69 -7.89
N PHE A 130 10.56 -10.34 -8.15
CA PHE A 130 11.44 -10.97 -9.14
C PHE A 130 10.87 -10.96 -10.57
N ASP A 131 9.95 -10.05 -10.87
CA ASP A 131 9.33 -9.88 -12.18
C ASP A 131 9.60 -8.47 -12.73
N GLN A 132 10.51 -8.39 -13.71
CA GLN A 132 10.91 -7.12 -14.34
C GLN A 132 9.78 -6.44 -15.16
N ARG A 133 8.67 -7.14 -15.41
CA ARG A 133 7.49 -6.56 -16.06
C ARG A 133 6.72 -5.62 -15.13
N VAL A 134 6.95 -5.72 -13.82
CA VAL A 134 6.36 -4.86 -12.79
C VAL A 134 7.20 -3.60 -12.66
N PRO A 135 6.70 -2.40 -13.03
CA PRO A 135 7.48 -1.16 -13.00
C PRO A 135 8.03 -0.83 -11.61
N GLU A 136 7.30 -1.17 -10.57
CA GLU A 136 7.69 -0.97 -9.18
C GLU A 136 8.94 -1.78 -8.80
N GLU A 137 9.23 -2.91 -9.47
CA GLU A 137 10.44 -3.70 -9.20
C GLU A 137 11.73 -2.92 -9.50
N ILE A 138 11.68 -2.04 -10.50
CA ILE A 138 12.81 -1.15 -10.84
C ILE A 138 12.95 -0.08 -9.76
N ASN A 139 11.84 0.58 -9.41
CA ASN A 139 11.84 1.66 -8.44
C ASN A 139 12.37 1.18 -7.08
N ARG A 140 11.89 0.02 -6.57
CA ARG A 140 12.29 -0.48 -5.24
C ARG A 140 13.77 -0.75 -5.15
N LYS A 141 14.39 -1.28 -6.21
CA LYS A 141 15.84 -1.48 -6.27
C LYS A 141 16.59 -0.16 -6.21
N ILE A 142 16.16 0.84 -6.99
CA ILE A 142 16.77 2.18 -6.96
C ILE A 142 16.66 2.78 -5.57
N ILE A 143 15.47 2.75 -4.97
CA ILE A 143 15.20 3.36 -3.67
C ILE A 143 16.02 2.66 -2.57
N ASP A 144 16.05 1.33 -2.56
CA ASP A 144 16.80 0.57 -1.58
C ASP A 144 18.31 0.87 -1.66
N HIS A 145 18.90 1.00 -2.86
CA HIS A 145 20.32 1.32 -2.98
C HIS A 145 20.67 2.80 -2.76
N VAL A 146 19.69 3.69 -2.75
CA VAL A 146 19.87 5.12 -2.48
C VAL A 146 19.61 5.46 -1.01
N ALA A 147 18.67 4.79 -0.35
CA ALA A 147 18.30 5.05 1.04
C ALA A 147 19.48 4.85 2.02
N ASP A 148 19.42 5.49 3.17
CA ASP A 148 20.43 5.36 4.23
C ASP A 148 20.00 4.36 5.30
N ILE A 149 18.71 4.34 5.65
CA ILE A 149 18.13 3.44 6.66
C ILE A 149 16.91 2.73 6.06
N HIS A 150 16.95 1.40 6.10
CA HIS A 150 15.95 0.52 5.54
C HIS A 150 15.05 -0.04 6.65
N LEU A 151 13.75 0.10 6.45
CA LEU A 151 12.72 -0.31 7.40
C LEU A 151 11.84 -1.41 6.77
N PRO A 152 12.39 -2.63 6.58
CA PRO A 152 11.61 -3.74 6.02
C PRO A 152 10.49 -4.17 6.96
N TYR A 153 9.42 -4.71 6.39
CA TYR A 153 8.31 -5.24 7.16
C TYR A 153 8.60 -6.65 7.67
N SER A 154 9.20 -7.48 6.83
CA SER A 154 9.42 -8.90 7.12
C SER A 154 10.88 -9.28 7.25
N SER A 155 11.12 -10.43 7.87
CA SER A 155 12.45 -11.03 7.94
C SER A 155 12.95 -11.42 6.56
N ILE A 156 12.08 -11.86 5.66
CA ILE A 156 12.43 -12.22 4.28
C ILE A 156 12.90 -10.98 3.50
N ALA A 157 12.18 -9.85 3.62
CA ALA A 157 12.60 -8.59 2.99
C ALA A 157 13.97 -8.12 3.53
N ARG A 158 14.22 -8.30 4.84
CA ARG A 158 15.53 -8.04 5.44
C ARG A 158 16.62 -8.92 4.82
N GLU A 159 16.35 -10.19 4.59
CA GLU A 159 17.31 -11.11 3.97
C GLU A 159 17.62 -10.72 2.52
N TYR A 160 16.63 -10.25 1.76
CA TYR A 160 16.86 -9.78 0.40
C TYR A 160 17.82 -8.58 0.38
N LEU A 161 17.63 -7.60 1.27
CA LEU A 161 18.52 -6.45 1.40
C LEU A 161 19.95 -6.87 1.75
N LEU A 162 20.13 -7.80 2.69
CA LEU A 162 21.44 -8.33 3.06
C LEU A 162 22.12 -9.04 1.88
N LYS A 163 21.38 -9.84 1.10
CA LYS A 163 21.89 -10.53 -0.10
C LYS A 163 22.24 -9.56 -1.23
N GLU A 164 21.62 -8.39 -1.27
CA GLU A 164 21.95 -7.32 -2.23
C GLU A 164 23.10 -6.41 -1.74
N GLY A 165 23.71 -6.73 -0.61
CA GLY A 165 24.90 -6.06 -0.10
C GLY A 165 24.63 -4.82 0.76
N ILE A 166 23.40 -4.62 1.22
CA ILE A 166 23.09 -3.55 2.18
C ILE A 166 23.63 -3.94 3.57
N ASN A 167 24.29 -3.01 4.24
CA ASN A 167 24.87 -3.25 5.55
C ASN A 167 23.82 -3.56 6.61
N ALA A 168 24.09 -4.54 7.46
CA ALA A 168 23.12 -5.01 8.45
C ALA A 168 22.70 -3.96 9.49
N ASP A 169 23.59 -3.04 9.82
CA ASP A 169 23.35 -1.93 10.77
C ASP A 169 22.45 -0.82 10.20
N GLN A 170 22.23 -0.81 8.88
CA GLN A 170 21.32 0.09 8.17
C GLN A 170 19.93 -0.55 7.95
N ILE A 171 19.72 -1.81 8.36
CA ILE A 171 18.47 -2.54 8.14
C ILE A 171 17.77 -2.84 9.46
N ILE A 172 16.65 -2.20 9.71
CA ILE A 172 15.91 -2.30 10.98
C ILE A 172 14.49 -2.77 10.70
N LYS A 173 14.19 -4.04 10.99
CA LYS A 173 12.85 -4.61 10.79
C LYS A 173 11.83 -3.96 11.71
N ILE A 174 10.77 -3.43 11.12
CA ILE A 174 9.72 -2.72 11.86
C ILE A 174 8.39 -3.49 11.94
N GLY A 175 8.12 -4.41 11.03
CA GLY A 175 6.81 -5.02 10.82
C GLY A 175 5.89 -4.16 9.93
N SER A 176 4.77 -4.74 9.49
CA SER A 176 3.79 -3.99 8.70
C SER A 176 3.01 -3.00 9.58
N PRO A 177 2.81 -1.75 9.13
CA PRO A 177 1.99 -0.77 9.85
C PRO A 177 0.48 -1.10 9.81
N MET A 178 0.06 -2.05 8.96
CA MET A 178 -1.37 -2.30 8.73
C MET A 178 -2.10 -2.82 9.96
N PHE A 179 -1.44 -3.55 10.86
CA PHE A 179 -2.09 -3.98 12.12
C PHE A 179 -2.49 -2.78 12.98
N GLU A 180 -1.58 -1.84 13.17
CA GLU A 180 -1.83 -0.62 13.93
C GLU A 180 -2.93 0.23 13.25
N VAL A 181 -2.86 0.39 11.92
CA VAL A 181 -3.85 1.14 11.13
C VAL A 181 -5.23 0.50 11.25
N LEU A 182 -5.37 -0.79 10.96
CA LEU A 182 -6.65 -1.48 10.98
C LEU A 182 -7.28 -1.48 12.38
N ASN A 183 -6.50 -1.74 13.42
CA ASN A 183 -7.01 -1.73 14.79
C ASN A 183 -7.44 -0.33 15.26
N TYR A 184 -6.69 0.71 14.90
CA TYR A 184 -7.06 2.08 15.24
C TYR A 184 -8.40 2.49 14.60
N TYR A 185 -8.61 2.14 13.32
CA TYR A 185 -9.84 2.48 12.61
C TYR A 185 -10.96 1.43 12.77
N LEU A 186 -10.70 0.28 13.42
CA LEU A 186 -11.68 -0.81 13.56
C LEU A 186 -13.04 -0.35 14.13
N PRO A 187 -13.13 0.53 15.14
CA PRO A 187 -14.41 1.04 15.62
C PRO A 187 -15.20 1.80 14.54
N LYS A 188 -14.51 2.57 13.68
CA LYS A 188 -15.12 3.29 12.55
C LYS A 188 -15.52 2.32 11.44
N ILE A 189 -14.67 1.37 11.11
CA ILE A 189 -14.93 0.31 10.13
C ILE A 189 -16.21 -0.45 10.51
N LYS A 190 -16.35 -0.87 11.77
CA LYS A 190 -17.53 -1.60 12.26
C LYS A 190 -18.83 -0.79 12.23
N LYS A 191 -18.73 0.55 12.31
CA LYS A 191 -19.89 1.46 12.22
C LYS A 191 -20.33 1.78 10.79
N SER A 192 -19.56 1.32 9.77
CA SER A 192 -19.90 1.54 8.37
C SER A 192 -21.26 0.92 8.02
N LYS A 193 -22.05 1.66 7.26
CA LYS A 193 -23.37 1.23 6.75
C LYS A 193 -23.31 0.79 5.28
N ILE A 194 -22.11 0.54 4.74
CA ILE A 194 -21.93 0.27 3.30
C ILE A 194 -22.70 -0.97 2.85
N THR A 195 -22.69 -2.05 3.63
CA THR A 195 -23.43 -3.29 3.31
C THR A 195 -24.93 -3.04 3.24
N SER A 196 -25.50 -2.24 4.15
CA SER A 196 -26.91 -1.85 4.12
C SER A 196 -27.22 -0.93 2.94
N LYS A 197 -26.36 0.06 2.65
CA LYS A 197 -26.51 0.97 1.49
C LYS A 197 -26.54 0.19 0.18
N LEU A 198 -25.71 -0.86 0.05
CA LEU A 198 -25.66 -1.73 -1.12
C LEU A 198 -26.70 -2.87 -1.07
N LYS A 199 -27.58 -2.92 -0.05
CA LYS A 199 -28.59 -3.96 0.15
C LYS A 199 -28.00 -5.37 0.19
N LEU A 200 -26.81 -5.54 0.77
CA LEU A 200 -26.09 -6.79 0.86
C LEU A 200 -26.34 -7.49 2.21
N LYS A 201 -26.39 -8.82 2.19
CA LYS A 201 -26.44 -9.66 3.40
C LYS A 201 -25.04 -10.21 3.69
N LYS A 202 -24.63 -10.17 4.96
CA LYS A 202 -23.34 -10.71 5.42
C LYS A 202 -23.13 -12.15 4.90
N ASN A 203 -21.93 -12.45 4.43
CA ASN A 203 -21.51 -13.73 3.83
C ASN A 203 -22.27 -14.16 2.56
N ASN A 204 -23.09 -13.30 1.98
CA ASN A 204 -23.89 -13.60 0.78
C ASN A 204 -23.53 -12.70 -0.41
N TYR A 205 -22.28 -12.32 -0.54
CA TYR A 205 -21.76 -11.61 -1.73
C TYR A 205 -20.24 -11.81 -1.83
N PHE A 206 -19.71 -11.57 -3.00
CA PHE A 206 -18.28 -11.54 -3.27
C PHE A 206 -17.83 -10.09 -3.48
N VAL A 207 -16.56 -9.80 -3.12
CA VAL A 207 -15.90 -8.55 -3.47
C VAL A 207 -14.77 -8.87 -4.44
N VAL A 208 -14.68 -8.10 -5.52
CA VAL A 208 -13.60 -8.20 -6.50
C VAL A 208 -12.91 -6.86 -6.64
N SER A 209 -11.59 -6.86 -6.54
CA SER A 209 -10.75 -5.68 -6.76
C SER A 209 -9.61 -6.02 -7.69
N VAL A 210 -9.65 -5.45 -8.89
CA VAL A 210 -8.64 -5.65 -9.94
C VAL A 210 -8.23 -4.30 -10.50
N HIS A 211 -6.92 -4.00 -10.40
CA HIS A 211 -6.39 -2.70 -10.80
C HIS A 211 -4.92 -2.75 -11.28
N ARG A 212 -4.26 -3.90 -11.17
CA ARG A 212 -2.86 -4.05 -11.61
C ARG A 212 -2.74 -3.95 -13.13
N GLU A 213 -1.66 -3.30 -13.59
CA GLU A 213 -1.42 -3.05 -15.01
C GLU A 213 -1.33 -4.34 -15.81
N GLU A 214 -0.58 -5.32 -15.30
CA GLU A 214 -0.43 -6.63 -15.92
C GLU A 214 -1.76 -7.38 -16.15
N ASN A 215 -2.76 -7.10 -15.33
CA ASN A 215 -4.09 -7.69 -15.45
C ASN A 215 -5.04 -6.86 -16.33
N ILE A 216 -4.98 -5.54 -16.19
CA ILE A 216 -5.90 -4.65 -16.91
C ILE A 216 -5.44 -4.41 -18.35
N ASP A 217 -4.16 -4.20 -18.62
CA ASP A 217 -3.66 -3.83 -19.95
C ASP A 217 -3.54 -5.01 -20.88
N SER A 218 -3.30 -6.22 -20.37
CA SER A 218 -3.37 -7.46 -21.14
C SER A 218 -4.82 -7.83 -21.48
N ASN A 219 -5.16 -7.90 -22.76
CA ASN A 219 -6.49 -8.35 -23.17
C ASN A 219 -6.76 -9.79 -22.79
N VAL A 220 -5.74 -10.65 -22.80
CA VAL A 220 -5.85 -12.05 -22.39
C VAL A 220 -6.21 -12.16 -20.92
N ASN A 221 -5.45 -11.50 -20.05
CA ASN A 221 -5.69 -11.51 -18.61
C ASN A 221 -7.03 -10.87 -18.25
N PHE A 222 -7.34 -9.75 -18.89
CA PHE A 222 -8.60 -9.06 -18.66
C PHE A 222 -9.83 -9.94 -19.02
N ASN A 223 -9.80 -10.65 -20.15
CA ASN A 223 -10.85 -11.59 -20.53
C ASN A 223 -10.98 -12.75 -19.53
N LYS A 224 -9.87 -13.30 -19.04
CA LYS A 224 -9.90 -14.33 -17.98
C LYS A 224 -10.55 -13.79 -16.69
N ILE A 225 -10.26 -12.57 -16.29
CA ILE A 225 -10.89 -11.92 -15.14
C ILE A 225 -12.41 -11.77 -15.36
N VAL A 226 -12.83 -11.30 -16.52
CA VAL A 226 -14.26 -11.21 -16.88
C VAL A 226 -14.94 -12.59 -16.80
N GLN A 227 -14.29 -13.62 -17.31
CA GLN A 227 -14.80 -15.00 -17.24
C GLN A 227 -14.92 -15.47 -15.78
N ILE A 228 -13.89 -15.25 -14.93
CA ILE A 228 -13.93 -15.59 -13.51
C ILE A 228 -15.12 -14.89 -12.82
N ILE A 229 -15.29 -13.58 -13.03
CA ILE A 229 -16.36 -12.79 -12.42
C ILE A 229 -17.74 -13.33 -12.81
N ASN A 230 -17.97 -13.58 -14.10
CA ASN A 230 -19.25 -14.09 -14.60
C ASN A 230 -19.54 -15.49 -14.04
N MET A 231 -18.56 -16.39 -14.05
CA MET A 231 -18.73 -17.75 -13.54
C MET A 231 -18.97 -17.78 -12.03
N VAL A 232 -18.30 -16.91 -11.25
CA VAL A 232 -18.60 -16.79 -9.81
C VAL A 232 -20.04 -16.33 -9.59
N ALA A 233 -20.51 -15.32 -10.34
CA ALA A 233 -21.88 -14.81 -10.24
C ALA A 233 -22.92 -15.89 -10.61
N GLU A 234 -22.66 -16.66 -11.68
CA GLU A 234 -23.54 -17.72 -12.18
C GLU A 234 -23.62 -18.91 -11.23
N ASN A 235 -22.48 -19.44 -10.78
CA ASN A 235 -22.43 -20.64 -9.94
C ASN A 235 -22.97 -20.41 -8.53
N TYR A 236 -22.63 -19.26 -7.92
CA TYR A 236 -23.07 -18.97 -6.56
C TYR A 236 -24.44 -18.26 -6.50
N LYS A 237 -24.90 -17.68 -7.60
CA LYS A 237 -26.14 -16.86 -7.69
C LYS A 237 -26.19 -15.72 -6.65
N LEU A 238 -25.02 -15.24 -6.23
CA LEU A 238 -24.82 -14.17 -5.27
C LEU A 238 -24.32 -12.90 -5.94
N PRO A 239 -24.56 -11.71 -5.35
CA PRO A 239 -23.97 -10.48 -5.83
C PRO A 239 -22.44 -10.54 -5.86
N VAL A 240 -21.83 -10.05 -6.93
CA VAL A 240 -20.40 -9.83 -7.08
C VAL A 240 -20.17 -8.33 -7.17
N ILE A 241 -19.56 -7.77 -6.15
CA ILE A 241 -19.33 -6.31 -6.03
C ILE A 241 -17.93 -6.02 -6.52
N ILE A 242 -17.82 -5.17 -7.53
CA ILE A 242 -16.55 -4.75 -8.12
C ILE A 242 -16.29 -3.30 -7.77
N SER A 243 -15.28 -3.05 -6.92
CA SER A 243 -14.77 -1.69 -6.69
C SER A 243 -13.94 -1.27 -7.90
N THR A 244 -14.49 -0.36 -8.71
CA THR A 244 -13.95 -0.07 -10.03
C THR A 244 -12.99 1.11 -9.99
N HIS A 245 -11.72 0.86 -10.22
CA HIS A 245 -10.75 1.93 -10.44
C HIS A 245 -11.05 2.66 -11.78
N PRO A 246 -10.83 3.98 -11.93
CA PRO A 246 -11.09 4.71 -13.17
C PRO A 246 -10.48 4.07 -14.43
N ARG A 247 -9.27 3.52 -14.33
CA ARG A 247 -8.61 2.80 -15.42
C ARG A 247 -9.41 1.57 -15.86
N THR A 248 -9.87 0.78 -14.91
CA THR A 248 -10.70 -0.42 -15.17
C THR A 248 -12.03 -0.01 -15.79
N GLN A 249 -12.68 1.05 -15.28
CA GLN A 249 -13.93 1.57 -15.82
C GLN A 249 -13.78 2.01 -17.29
N LYS A 250 -12.68 2.70 -17.62
CA LYS A 250 -12.39 3.12 -19.00
C LYS A 250 -12.30 1.91 -19.94
N LYS A 251 -11.61 0.84 -19.53
CA LYS A 251 -11.49 -0.37 -20.36
C LYS A 251 -12.82 -1.11 -20.50
N LEU A 252 -13.60 -1.21 -19.45
CA LEU A 252 -14.95 -1.81 -19.48
C LEU A 252 -15.86 -1.10 -20.47
N ASN A 253 -15.84 0.25 -20.47
CA ASN A 253 -16.66 1.05 -21.38
C ASN A 253 -16.25 0.87 -22.86
N LEU A 254 -14.95 0.72 -23.12
CA LEU A 254 -14.43 0.53 -24.49
C LEU A 254 -14.78 -0.83 -25.08
N GLN A 255 -14.79 -1.89 -24.28
CA GLN A 255 -14.95 -3.26 -24.80
C GLN A 255 -16.39 -3.77 -24.83
N LYS A 256 -17.40 -2.99 -24.38
CA LYS A 256 -18.83 -3.37 -24.35
C LYS A 256 -19.09 -4.78 -23.79
N ILE A 257 -18.36 -5.18 -22.75
CA ILE A 257 -18.40 -6.52 -22.17
C ILE A 257 -19.76 -6.77 -21.50
N LYS A 258 -20.34 -7.96 -21.75
CA LYS A 258 -21.53 -8.41 -21.04
C LYS A 258 -21.18 -9.08 -19.73
N PHE A 259 -21.77 -8.59 -18.65
CA PHE A 259 -21.67 -9.19 -17.32
C PHE A 259 -22.98 -9.86 -16.91
N HIS A 260 -22.85 -10.86 -16.05
CA HIS A 260 -24.00 -11.50 -15.41
C HIS A 260 -24.81 -10.48 -14.59
N SER A 261 -26.12 -10.61 -14.50
CA SER A 261 -27.02 -9.67 -13.81
C SER A 261 -26.72 -9.45 -12.32
N LYS A 262 -25.99 -10.36 -11.68
CA LYS A 262 -25.53 -10.24 -10.29
C LYS A 262 -24.23 -9.47 -10.12
N VAL A 263 -23.55 -9.08 -11.20
CA VAL A 263 -22.32 -8.27 -11.14
C VAL A 263 -22.69 -6.81 -11.01
N ASN A 264 -22.15 -6.16 -9.97
CA ASN A 264 -22.43 -4.78 -9.64
C ASN A 264 -21.13 -3.99 -9.54
N PHE A 265 -20.98 -2.98 -10.38
CA PHE A 265 -19.87 -2.06 -10.36
C PHE A 265 -20.19 -0.89 -9.42
N ILE A 266 -19.26 -0.60 -8.52
CA ILE A 266 -19.38 0.53 -7.60
C ILE A 266 -18.18 1.46 -7.75
N LYS A 267 -18.39 2.74 -7.46
CA LYS A 267 -17.31 3.71 -7.35
C LYS A 267 -16.32 3.30 -6.25
N PRO A 268 -15.05 3.75 -6.33
CA PRO A 268 -14.11 3.55 -5.24
C PRO A 268 -14.69 4.04 -3.91
N LEU A 269 -14.49 3.23 -2.88
CA LEU A 269 -14.93 3.54 -1.51
C LEU A 269 -13.77 4.11 -0.69
N GLY A 270 -14.09 4.85 0.37
CA GLY A 270 -13.14 5.17 1.42
C GLY A 270 -12.64 3.92 2.14
N PHE A 271 -11.55 4.06 2.88
CA PHE A 271 -10.88 2.94 3.54
C PHE A 271 -11.81 2.16 4.48
N CYS A 272 -12.52 2.86 5.37
CA CYS A 272 -13.36 2.20 6.37
C CYS A 272 -14.54 1.44 5.75
N ASP A 273 -15.18 2.02 4.72
CA ASP A 273 -16.28 1.38 4.01
C ASP A 273 -15.80 0.18 3.20
N TYR A 274 -14.64 0.29 2.54
CA TYR A 274 -14.08 -0.81 1.76
C TYR A 274 -13.66 -1.99 2.63
N VAL A 275 -12.96 -1.75 3.75
CA VAL A 275 -12.57 -2.80 4.69
C VAL A 275 -13.80 -3.46 5.32
N ASN A 276 -14.84 -2.68 5.67
CA ASN A 276 -16.11 -3.25 6.16
C ASN A 276 -16.75 -4.18 5.13
N LEU A 277 -16.75 -3.77 3.86
CA LEU A 277 -17.27 -4.57 2.76
C LEU A 277 -16.51 -5.90 2.60
N GLN A 278 -15.17 -5.87 2.70
CA GLN A 278 -14.33 -7.08 2.65
C GLN A 278 -14.60 -8.02 3.83
N MET A 279 -14.65 -7.51 5.06
CA MET A 279 -14.88 -8.32 6.29
C MET A 279 -16.20 -9.09 6.26
N HIS A 280 -17.22 -8.55 5.60
CA HIS A 280 -18.56 -9.16 5.53
C HIS A 280 -18.82 -9.92 4.23
N ALA A 281 -17.87 -9.95 3.29
CA ALA A 281 -17.98 -10.71 2.06
C ALA A 281 -17.93 -12.23 2.32
N LYS A 282 -18.49 -13.03 1.44
CA LYS A 282 -18.27 -14.49 1.41
C LYS A 282 -16.80 -14.80 1.18
N THR A 283 -16.22 -14.18 0.16
CA THR A 283 -14.80 -14.23 -0.18
C THR A 283 -14.43 -12.96 -0.94
N VAL A 284 -13.20 -12.52 -0.79
CA VAL A 284 -12.61 -11.42 -1.54
C VAL A 284 -11.66 -11.98 -2.59
N LEU A 285 -11.78 -11.56 -3.85
CA LEU A 285 -10.82 -11.84 -4.92
C LEU A 285 -10.09 -10.55 -5.26
N SER A 286 -8.77 -10.53 -5.15
CA SER A 286 -8.01 -9.30 -5.36
C SER A 286 -6.65 -9.56 -6.02
N ASP A 287 -6.19 -8.60 -6.82
CA ASP A 287 -4.82 -8.55 -7.34
C ASP A 287 -3.94 -7.58 -6.54
N SER A 288 -4.46 -6.99 -5.46
CA SER A 288 -3.73 -6.08 -4.58
C SER A 288 -2.78 -6.83 -3.64
N GLY A 289 -1.58 -6.30 -3.42
CA GLY A 289 -0.68 -6.82 -2.39
C GLY A 289 -1.22 -6.66 -0.96
N THR A 290 -2.07 -5.65 -0.71
CA THR A 290 -2.63 -5.37 0.63
C THR A 290 -3.61 -6.45 1.11
N ILE A 291 -4.20 -7.23 0.19
CA ILE A 291 -5.17 -8.26 0.56
C ILE A 291 -4.57 -9.32 1.51
N THR A 292 -3.27 -9.62 1.34
CA THR A 292 -2.56 -10.58 2.20
C THR A 292 -2.51 -10.08 3.65
N GLU A 293 -2.21 -8.80 3.85
CA GLU A 293 -2.17 -8.17 5.17
C GLU A 293 -3.58 -8.03 5.76
N GLU A 294 -4.52 -7.48 5.01
CA GLU A 294 -5.90 -7.23 5.43
C GLU A 294 -6.62 -8.54 5.81
N SER A 295 -6.51 -9.56 4.97
CA SER A 295 -7.11 -10.88 5.22
C SER A 295 -6.47 -11.58 6.43
N SER A 296 -5.15 -11.56 6.54
CA SER A 296 -4.44 -12.14 7.68
C SER A 296 -4.81 -11.44 8.99
N ILE A 297 -4.80 -10.11 9.03
CA ILE A 297 -5.08 -9.33 10.25
C ILE A 297 -6.56 -9.45 10.67
N LEU A 298 -7.49 -9.29 9.73
CA LEU A 298 -8.93 -9.24 10.00
C LEU A 298 -9.63 -10.61 9.92
N ASN A 299 -8.92 -11.65 9.51
CA ASN A 299 -9.42 -13.03 9.41
C ASN A 299 -10.67 -13.16 8.53
N PHE A 300 -10.60 -12.73 7.28
CA PHE A 300 -11.63 -12.98 6.29
C PHE A 300 -11.08 -13.75 5.09
N PRO A 301 -11.88 -14.62 4.42
CA PRO A 301 -11.44 -15.41 3.29
C PRO A 301 -11.08 -14.55 2.08
N ALA A 302 -9.90 -14.76 1.51
CA ALA A 302 -9.46 -14.06 0.32
C ALA A 302 -8.66 -14.98 -0.62
N LEU A 303 -8.72 -14.68 -1.92
CA LEU A 303 -7.88 -15.24 -2.97
C LEU A 303 -7.09 -14.13 -3.66
N ASN A 304 -5.81 -14.38 -3.87
CA ASN A 304 -4.98 -13.52 -4.70
C ASN A 304 -5.03 -14.04 -6.15
N ILE A 305 -5.62 -13.21 -7.05
CA ILE A 305 -5.78 -13.51 -8.47
C ILE A 305 -4.63 -12.90 -9.29
N ARG A 306 -3.41 -13.26 -8.92
CA ARG A 306 -2.14 -12.88 -9.58
C ARG A 306 -1.27 -14.11 -9.82
N GLU A 307 -0.30 -13.96 -10.72
CA GLU A 307 0.73 -14.96 -10.99
C GLU A 307 2.02 -14.71 -10.21
N THR A 308 2.21 -13.47 -9.72
CA THR A 308 3.36 -13.05 -8.89
C THR A 308 2.89 -12.19 -7.72
N HIS A 309 3.66 -12.14 -6.64
CA HIS A 309 3.35 -11.31 -5.47
C HIS A 309 4.61 -10.80 -4.75
N GLU A 310 4.44 -9.76 -3.94
CA GLU A 310 5.51 -9.12 -3.16
C GLU A 310 5.43 -9.42 -1.64
N ARG A 311 4.67 -10.43 -1.23
CA ARG A 311 4.40 -10.75 0.20
C ARG A 311 4.72 -12.23 0.50
N PRO A 312 6.00 -12.64 0.39
CA PRO A 312 6.38 -14.03 0.62
C PRO A 312 6.10 -14.50 2.05
N GLU A 313 6.18 -13.62 3.04
CA GLU A 313 5.83 -13.90 4.43
C GLU A 313 4.35 -14.33 4.61
N GLY A 314 3.47 -13.81 3.78
CA GLY A 314 2.07 -14.23 3.75
C GLY A 314 1.87 -15.62 3.14
N MET A 315 2.77 -16.06 2.27
CA MET A 315 2.75 -17.41 1.70
C MET A 315 3.34 -18.44 2.66
N GLU A 316 4.35 -18.08 3.46
CA GLU A 316 4.90 -18.97 4.49
C GLU A 316 3.84 -19.35 5.52
N GLU A 317 2.96 -18.44 5.92
CA GLU A 317 1.83 -18.72 6.81
C GLU A 317 0.60 -19.28 6.07
N GLY A 318 0.57 -19.26 4.73
CA GLY A 318 -0.61 -19.64 3.96
C GLY A 318 -1.82 -18.69 4.13
N ALA A 319 -1.56 -17.43 4.48
CA ALA A 319 -2.61 -16.46 4.83
C ALA A 319 -3.59 -16.18 3.67
N VAL A 320 -3.11 -16.19 2.43
CA VAL A 320 -3.91 -16.03 1.22
C VAL A 320 -3.38 -16.95 0.12
N MET A 321 -4.27 -17.68 -0.53
CA MET A 321 -3.89 -18.53 -1.68
C MET A 321 -3.72 -17.68 -2.94
N MET A 322 -2.57 -17.80 -3.61
CA MET A 322 -2.35 -17.27 -4.95
C MET A 322 -2.83 -18.28 -5.98
N VAL A 323 -3.93 -17.98 -6.67
CA VAL A 323 -4.63 -18.89 -7.59
C VAL A 323 -4.46 -18.54 -9.06
N GLY A 324 -3.85 -17.38 -9.37
CA GLY A 324 -3.71 -16.90 -10.74
C GLY A 324 -5.07 -16.55 -11.37
N LEU A 325 -5.13 -16.62 -12.70
CA LEU A 325 -6.28 -16.22 -13.50
C LEU A 325 -6.99 -17.42 -14.18
N GLU A 326 -6.69 -18.64 -13.76
CA GLU A 326 -7.37 -19.83 -14.29
C GLU A 326 -8.64 -20.12 -13.49
N VAL A 327 -9.79 -20.16 -14.19
CA VAL A 327 -11.11 -20.35 -13.58
C VAL A 327 -11.15 -21.58 -12.66
N THR A 328 -10.64 -22.71 -13.12
CA THR A 328 -10.61 -23.96 -12.35
C THR A 328 -9.82 -23.84 -11.06
N ARG A 329 -8.73 -23.08 -11.06
CA ARG A 329 -7.91 -22.81 -9.85
C ARG A 329 -8.63 -21.90 -8.88
N VAL A 330 -9.30 -20.86 -9.38
CA VAL A 330 -10.13 -19.98 -8.56
C VAL A 330 -11.23 -20.76 -7.85
N PHE A 331 -11.96 -21.63 -8.57
CA PHE A 331 -13.05 -22.42 -7.97
C PHE A 331 -12.55 -23.45 -6.94
N LYS A 332 -11.40 -24.10 -7.19
CA LYS A 332 -10.75 -24.95 -6.17
C LYS A 332 -10.36 -24.15 -4.93
N GLY A 333 -9.83 -22.94 -5.09
CA GLY A 333 -9.55 -22.03 -3.98
C GLY A 333 -10.81 -21.65 -3.22
N LEU A 334 -11.89 -21.29 -3.91
CA LEU A 334 -13.18 -20.98 -3.28
C LEU A 334 -13.76 -22.16 -2.49
N ASP A 335 -13.58 -23.39 -2.97
CA ASP A 335 -14.02 -24.60 -2.25
C ASP A 335 -13.23 -24.81 -0.95
N ILE A 336 -11.91 -24.63 -0.97
CA ILE A 336 -11.08 -24.71 0.25
C ILE A 336 -11.53 -23.65 1.27
N LEU A 337 -11.80 -22.41 0.81
CA LEU A 337 -12.22 -21.32 1.70
C LEU A 337 -13.64 -21.44 2.25
N LYS A 338 -14.45 -22.36 1.74
CA LYS A 338 -15.85 -22.55 2.13
C LYS A 338 -16.04 -22.77 3.63
N ASN A 339 -15.09 -23.48 4.25
CA ASN A 339 -15.09 -23.86 5.64
C ASN A 339 -14.15 -22.99 6.50
N GLN A 340 -13.51 -21.99 5.92
CA GLN A 340 -12.62 -21.10 6.67
C GLN A 340 -13.43 -20.31 7.71
N SER A 341 -13.02 -20.43 8.96
CA SER A 341 -13.57 -19.65 10.07
C SER A 341 -13.22 -18.18 9.92
N LYS A 342 -14.11 -17.32 10.42
CA LYS A 342 -13.98 -15.87 10.34
C LYS A 342 -13.89 -15.22 11.72
N GLU A 343 -13.45 -13.99 11.74
CA GLU A 343 -13.39 -13.15 12.94
C GLU A 343 -12.48 -13.74 14.03
N LYS A 344 -13.01 -14.07 15.20
CA LYS A 344 -12.22 -14.49 16.38
C LYS A 344 -11.61 -15.87 16.27
N LYS A 345 -12.30 -16.81 15.60
CA LYS A 345 -11.80 -18.18 15.45
C LYS A 345 -10.91 -18.23 14.20
N ARG A 346 -9.63 -18.48 14.39
CA ARG A 346 -8.65 -18.58 13.30
C ARG A 346 -8.35 -20.04 13.00
N MET A 347 -8.24 -20.35 11.70
CA MET A 347 -7.68 -21.60 11.19
C MET A 347 -6.22 -21.41 10.77
N ILE A 348 -5.87 -20.20 10.34
CA ILE A 348 -4.54 -19.78 9.95
C ILE A 348 -4.11 -18.69 10.92
N ASN A 349 -2.88 -18.75 11.41
CA ASN A 349 -2.35 -17.73 12.29
C ASN A 349 -2.24 -16.38 11.57
N ILE A 350 -2.16 -15.32 12.33
CA ILE A 350 -1.75 -14.04 11.77
C ILE A 350 -0.26 -14.11 11.43
N VAL A 351 0.10 -13.63 10.25
CA VAL A 351 1.51 -13.51 9.86
C VAL A 351 2.27 -12.73 10.93
N GLU A 352 3.35 -13.28 11.47
CA GLU A 352 4.09 -12.69 12.58
C GLU A 352 4.52 -11.26 12.29
N ASP A 353 5.06 -11.02 11.11
CA ASP A 353 5.52 -9.71 10.65
C ASP A 353 4.38 -8.68 10.47
N TYR A 354 3.13 -9.13 10.45
CA TYR A 354 1.95 -8.26 10.42
C TYR A 354 1.35 -8.01 11.82
N ASN A 355 1.71 -8.78 12.83
CA ASN A 355 1.17 -8.65 14.19
C ASN A 355 1.95 -7.65 15.05
N VAL A 356 2.16 -6.44 14.53
CA VAL A 356 2.98 -5.41 15.19
C VAL A 356 2.12 -4.17 15.49
N PRO A 357 1.77 -3.92 16.78
CA PRO A 357 0.78 -2.90 17.15
C PRO A 357 1.32 -1.47 17.27
N ASN A 358 2.62 -1.24 17.15
CA ASN A 358 3.30 0.02 17.51
C ASN A 358 4.35 0.48 16.49
N VAL A 359 4.10 0.26 15.21
CA VAL A 359 5.04 0.61 14.13
C VAL A 359 5.30 2.12 14.08
N SER A 360 4.29 2.94 14.31
CA SER A 360 4.43 4.40 14.32
C SER A 360 5.44 4.89 15.36
N GLU A 361 5.39 4.36 16.58
CA GLU A 361 6.34 4.69 17.65
C GLU A 361 7.74 4.15 17.36
N LYS A 362 7.86 2.97 16.76
CA LYS A 362 9.15 2.42 16.33
C LYS A 362 9.80 3.31 15.29
N VAL A 363 9.07 3.72 14.26
CA VAL A 363 9.58 4.57 13.18
C VAL A 363 10.06 5.91 13.73
N LEU A 364 9.28 6.58 14.62
CA LEU A 364 9.70 7.81 15.26
C LEU A 364 11.05 7.65 15.99
N ARG A 365 11.19 6.61 16.81
CA ARG A 365 12.40 6.36 17.60
C ARG A 365 13.60 6.03 16.72
N ILE A 366 13.40 5.27 15.63
CA ILE A 366 14.46 4.95 14.68
C ILE A 366 14.93 6.22 13.99
N ILE A 367 14.03 7.06 13.50
CA ILE A 367 14.39 8.33 12.87
C ILE A 367 15.23 9.19 13.82
N HIS A 368 14.78 9.38 15.07
CA HIS A 368 15.52 10.13 16.08
C HIS A 368 16.90 9.54 16.41
N SER A 369 17.05 8.22 16.39
CA SER A 369 18.31 7.55 16.68
C SER A 369 19.32 7.62 15.53
N TYR A 370 18.81 7.62 14.28
CA TYR A 370 19.66 7.39 13.11
C TYR A 370 19.95 8.64 12.28
N ILE A 371 19.30 9.78 12.48
CA ILE A 371 19.63 11.02 11.76
C ILE A 371 21.10 11.39 11.99
N ASP A 372 21.54 11.46 13.27
CA ASP A 372 22.92 11.80 13.61
C ASP A 372 23.90 10.69 13.21
N TYR A 373 23.47 9.42 13.30
CA TYR A 373 24.24 8.29 12.81
C TYR A 373 24.57 8.45 11.32
N VAL A 374 23.56 8.70 10.47
CA VAL A 374 23.74 8.92 9.02
C VAL A 374 24.62 10.15 8.75
N ASN A 375 24.33 11.28 9.42
CA ASN A 375 25.13 12.50 9.25
C ASN A 375 26.60 12.28 9.59
N ARG A 376 26.90 11.56 10.68
CA ARG A 376 28.26 11.30 11.12
C ARG A 376 28.97 10.23 10.26
N LEU A 377 28.35 9.08 10.02
CA LEU A 377 29.03 7.96 9.38
C LEU A 377 29.00 8.03 7.86
N VAL A 378 27.86 8.40 7.26
CA VAL A 378 27.71 8.46 5.81
C VAL A 378 28.23 9.79 5.26
N TRP A 379 27.81 10.90 5.85
CA TRP A 379 28.07 12.23 5.30
C TRP A 379 29.29 12.92 5.91
N LYS A 380 29.90 12.32 6.95
CA LYS A 380 31.06 12.91 7.66
C LYS A 380 30.80 14.36 8.11
N LYS A 381 29.55 14.68 8.44
CA LYS A 381 29.19 15.96 9.03
C LYS A 381 29.54 15.90 10.53
N PHE A 382 30.60 16.57 10.92
CA PHE A 382 30.97 16.75 12.32
C PHE A 382 30.34 18.07 12.79
N SER A 383 29.59 18.03 13.87
CA SER A 383 29.03 19.21 14.56
C SER A 383 30.11 19.99 15.26
#